data_bbc23c6a2094421fdea903eb4310123e
#
_entry.id   bbc23c6a2094421fdea903eb4310123e
#
_cell.length_a   1.000
_cell.length_b   1.000
_cell.length_c   1.000
_cell.angle_alpha   90.00
_cell.angle_beta   90.00
_cell.angle_gamma   90.00
#
_symmetry.space_group_name_H-M   'P 1'
#
loop_
_entity.id
_entity.type
_entity.pdbx_description
1 polymer ?
#
loop_
_entity_poly.entity_id
_entity_poly.type
_entity_poly.pdbx_seq_one_letter_code
_entity_poly.pdbx_strand_id
1 'polypeptide(L)'
;MQKKLQKLLEQAYELCEDGNYVRALEYYDMALDIEPDNLNAMVDNGVTLQNLGRFNEALQMYEKALSIEAENLDVLINKGSVLHILKKYSEAIFCYDAVLDHDKRNAMALAYKGLSIGEMGNMPSAIKYFKKALRMDQDYDLAQISLLTAKNILKNVS
;
A
#
# COMPACT_ATOMS: atom_id res chain seq x y z
N MET A 1 -18.17 -1.60 26.32
CA MET A 1 -17.70 -0.84 25.14
C MET A 1 -16.67 -1.62 24.31
N GLN A 2 -15.60 -2.11 24.92
CA GLN A 2 -14.56 -2.92 24.21
C GLN A 2 -15.11 -4.18 23.50
N LYS A 3 -16.00 -4.95 24.13
CA LYS A 3 -16.63 -6.12 23.49
C LYS A 3 -17.44 -5.77 22.24
N LYS A 4 -18.10 -4.58 22.24
CA LYS A 4 -18.87 -4.11 21.09
C LYS A 4 -17.92 -3.72 19.96
N LEU A 5 -16.86 -2.99 20.26
CA LEU A 5 -15.84 -2.60 19.30
C LEU A 5 -15.19 -3.83 18.62
N GLN A 6 -14.74 -4.78 19.43
CA GLN A 6 -14.14 -6.02 18.92
C GLN A 6 -15.09 -6.77 17.98
N LYS A 7 -16.37 -6.92 18.38
CA LYS A 7 -17.37 -7.58 17.53
C LYS A 7 -17.60 -6.85 16.20
N LEU A 8 -17.59 -5.52 16.18
CA LEU A 8 -17.70 -4.74 14.96
C LEU A 8 -16.52 -4.96 14.03
N LEU A 9 -15.30 -4.96 14.56
CA LEU A 9 -14.08 -5.21 13.80
C LEU A 9 -14.03 -6.65 13.23
N GLU A 10 -14.42 -7.64 14.01
CA GLU A 10 -14.54 -9.04 13.56
C GLU A 10 -15.55 -9.16 12.41
N GLN A 11 -16.73 -8.55 12.53
CA GLN A 11 -17.75 -8.57 11.48
C GLN A 11 -17.28 -7.84 10.21
N ALA A 12 -16.58 -6.71 10.35
CA ALA A 12 -16.00 -5.99 9.22
C ALA A 12 -14.97 -6.87 8.49
N TYR A 13 -14.10 -7.54 9.24
CA TYR A 13 -13.09 -8.44 8.68
C TYR A 13 -13.74 -9.61 7.92
N GLU A 14 -14.71 -10.31 8.52
CA GLU A 14 -15.44 -11.40 7.86
C GLU A 14 -16.11 -10.93 6.55
N LEU A 15 -16.71 -9.74 6.55
CA LEU A 15 -17.31 -9.16 5.35
C LEU A 15 -16.28 -8.84 4.26
N CYS A 16 -15.07 -8.43 4.64
CA CYS A 16 -13.96 -8.25 3.69
C CYS A 16 -13.52 -9.58 3.08
N GLU A 17 -13.40 -10.65 3.87
CA GLU A 17 -13.08 -11.99 3.38
C GLU A 17 -14.13 -12.50 2.38
N ASP A 18 -15.40 -12.18 2.61
CA ASP A 18 -16.51 -12.48 1.70
C ASP A 18 -16.61 -11.55 0.49
N GLY A 19 -15.73 -10.54 0.38
CA GLY A 19 -15.74 -9.54 -0.68
C GLY A 19 -16.85 -8.49 -0.55
N ASN A 20 -17.55 -8.46 0.59
CA ASN A 20 -18.64 -7.50 0.83
C ASN A 20 -18.10 -6.18 1.43
N TYR A 21 -17.24 -5.52 0.66
CA TYR A 21 -16.51 -4.32 1.10
C TYR A 21 -17.43 -3.15 1.49
N VAL A 22 -18.56 -2.98 0.81
CA VAL A 22 -19.51 -1.89 1.12
C VAL A 22 -20.06 -2.02 2.53
N ARG A 23 -20.51 -3.22 2.90
CA ARG A 23 -20.99 -3.49 4.26
C ARG A 23 -19.84 -3.46 5.29
N ALA A 24 -18.65 -3.93 4.92
CA ALA A 24 -17.50 -3.86 5.80
C ALA A 24 -17.19 -2.42 6.22
N LEU A 25 -17.27 -1.46 5.30
CA LEU A 25 -17.08 -0.03 5.61
C LEU A 25 -18.05 0.48 6.68
N GLU A 26 -19.33 0.08 6.61
CA GLU A 26 -20.33 0.48 7.63
C GLU A 26 -19.89 0.04 9.04
N TYR A 27 -19.34 -1.19 9.15
CA TYR A 27 -18.85 -1.71 10.43
C TYR A 27 -17.57 -1.03 10.90
N TYR A 28 -16.63 -0.72 9.99
CA TYR A 28 -15.44 0.08 10.34
C TYR A 28 -15.81 1.49 10.77
N ASP A 29 -16.76 2.13 10.10
CA ASP A 29 -17.26 3.46 10.49
C ASP A 29 -17.90 3.43 11.89
N MET A 30 -18.72 2.42 12.18
CA MET A 30 -19.29 2.21 13.52
C MET A 30 -18.20 1.96 14.58
N ALA A 31 -17.13 1.26 14.24
CA ALA A 31 -15.99 1.04 15.12
C ALA A 31 -15.24 2.35 15.41
N LEU A 32 -15.03 3.18 14.39
CA LEU A 32 -14.37 4.48 14.50
C LEU A 32 -15.25 5.52 15.21
N ASP A 33 -16.57 5.38 15.19
CA ASP A 33 -17.48 6.19 16.04
C ASP A 33 -17.29 5.88 17.54
N ILE A 34 -16.95 4.63 17.88
CA ILE A 34 -16.66 4.22 19.26
C ILE A 34 -15.25 4.64 19.68
N GLU A 35 -14.27 4.41 18.83
CA GLU A 35 -12.84 4.69 19.07
C GLU A 35 -12.24 5.39 17.85
N PRO A 36 -12.36 6.75 17.79
CA PRO A 36 -11.90 7.52 16.62
C PRO A 36 -10.41 7.37 16.29
N ASP A 37 -9.59 7.03 17.28
CA ASP A 37 -8.13 6.88 17.12
C ASP A 37 -7.70 5.40 16.97
N ASN A 38 -8.63 4.49 16.71
CA ASN A 38 -8.30 3.09 16.49
C ASN A 38 -7.53 2.91 15.17
N LEU A 39 -6.22 2.75 15.30
CA LEU A 39 -5.30 2.68 14.17
C LEU A 39 -5.63 1.50 13.23
N ASN A 40 -5.89 0.32 13.78
CA ASN A 40 -6.23 -0.86 12.99
C ASN A 40 -7.52 -0.64 12.17
N ALA A 41 -8.56 -0.08 12.80
CA ALA A 41 -9.82 0.23 12.11
C ALA A 41 -9.62 1.25 10.97
N MET A 42 -8.76 2.27 11.16
CA MET A 42 -8.44 3.23 10.11
C MET A 42 -7.71 2.57 8.93
N VAL A 43 -6.72 1.74 9.22
CA VAL A 43 -5.94 1.04 8.19
C VAL A 43 -6.82 0.09 7.40
N ASP A 44 -7.61 -0.74 8.07
CA ASP A 44 -8.50 -1.71 7.43
C ASP A 44 -9.62 -1.02 6.64
N ASN A 45 -10.17 0.09 7.14
CA ASN A 45 -11.09 0.94 6.40
C ASN A 45 -10.43 1.48 5.12
N GLY A 46 -9.21 1.99 5.22
CA GLY A 46 -8.42 2.48 4.07
C GLY A 46 -8.18 1.40 3.02
N VAL A 47 -7.79 0.19 3.42
CA VAL A 47 -7.61 -0.96 2.53
C VAL A 47 -8.94 -1.35 1.87
N THR A 48 -10.02 -1.35 2.62
CA THR A 48 -11.37 -1.64 2.10
C THR A 48 -11.81 -0.61 1.06
N LEU A 49 -11.57 0.67 1.32
CA LEU A 49 -11.80 1.76 0.36
C LEU A 49 -10.95 1.61 -0.91
N GLN A 50 -9.69 1.21 -0.76
CA GLN A 50 -8.80 0.93 -1.89
C GLN A 50 -9.35 -0.22 -2.75
N ASN A 51 -9.83 -1.30 -2.15
CA ASN A 51 -10.45 -2.43 -2.85
C ASN A 51 -11.73 -2.03 -3.61
N LEU A 52 -12.45 -1.03 -3.12
CA LEU A 52 -13.62 -0.44 -3.80
C LEU A 52 -13.25 0.59 -4.88
N GLY A 53 -11.96 0.89 -5.08
CA GLY A 53 -11.51 1.94 -5.99
C GLY A 53 -11.77 3.37 -5.49
N ARG A 54 -12.12 3.53 -4.22
CA ARG A 54 -12.35 4.85 -3.58
C ARG A 54 -11.03 5.42 -3.06
N PHE A 55 -10.10 5.67 -3.99
CA PHE A 55 -8.68 5.95 -3.68
C PHE A 55 -8.46 7.23 -2.88
N ASN A 56 -9.18 8.31 -3.17
CA ASN A 56 -9.02 9.56 -2.43
C ASN A 56 -9.46 9.43 -0.96
N GLU A 57 -10.51 8.66 -0.71
CA GLU A 57 -10.97 8.38 0.64
C GLU A 57 -10.02 7.45 1.38
N ALA A 58 -9.44 6.46 0.68
CA ALA A 58 -8.38 5.61 1.23
C ALA A 58 -7.17 6.44 1.68
N LEU A 59 -6.72 7.40 0.86
CA LEU A 59 -5.64 8.32 1.22
C LEU A 59 -5.94 9.11 2.49
N GLN A 60 -7.17 9.59 2.67
CA GLN A 60 -7.58 10.31 3.87
C GLN A 60 -7.46 9.42 5.13
N MET A 61 -7.83 8.13 5.03
CA MET A 61 -7.68 7.19 6.14
C MET A 61 -6.22 6.90 6.46
N TYR A 62 -5.37 6.71 5.44
CA TYR A 62 -3.95 6.51 5.64
C TYR A 62 -3.26 7.76 6.23
N GLU A 63 -3.66 8.95 5.82
CA GLU A 63 -3.15 10.21 6.40
C GLU A 63 -3.55 10.37 7.87
N LYS A 64 -4.79 10.03 8.23
CA LYS A 64 -5.22 9.99 9.63
C LYS A 64 -4.40 8.97 10.44
N ALA A 65 -4.21 7.77 9.91
CA ALA A 65 -3.40 6.73 10.56
C ALA A 65 -1.94 7.20 10.77
N LEU A 66 -1.33 7.83 9.76
CA LEU A 66 0.03 8.37 9.86
C LEU A 66 0.13 9.59 10.78
N SER A 67 -0.97 10.31 11.03
CA SER A 67 -0.98 11.38 12.05
C SER A 67 -0.86 10.84 13.48
N ILE A 68 -1.24 9.57 13.69
CA ILE A 68 -1.12 8.87 14.97
C ILE A 68 0.23 8.16 15.05
N GLU A 69 0.62 7.42 14.01
CA GLU A 69 1.86 6.66 13.93
C GLU A 69 2.58 6.95 12.61
N ALA A 70 3.39 8.02 12.61
CA ALA A 70 4.05 8.55 11.41
C ALA A 70 5.00 7.55 10.72
N GLU A 71 5.53 6.60 11.46
CA GLU A 71 6.50 5.60 10.99
C GLU A 71 5.87 4.22 10.78
N ASN A 72 4.56 4.14 10.60
CA ASN A 72 3.90 2.88 10.28
C ASN A 72 4.23 2.49 8.84
N LEU A 73 5.15 1.53 8.67
CA LEU A 73 5.68 1.14 7.36
C LEU A 73 4.61 0.55 6.44
N ASP A 74 3.69 -0.23 6.99
CA ASP A 74 2.60 -0.83 6.20
C ASP A 74 1.66 0.24 5.65
N VAL A 75 1.32 1.23 6.47
CA VAL A 75 0.48 2.37 6.03
C VAL A 75 1.19 3.22 4.98
N LEU A 76 2.50 3.46 5.14
CA LEU A 76 3.30 4.17 4.14
C LEU A 76 3.32 3.42 2.79
N ILE A 77 3.47 2.10 2.80
CA ILE A 77 3.42 1.28 1.58
C ILE A 77 2.03 1.36 0.94
N ASN A 78 0.97 1.21 1.71
CA ASN A 78 -0.41 1.29 1.22
C ASN A 78 -0.71 2.67 0.61
N LYS A 79 -0.32 3.74 1.30
CA LYS A 79 -0.44 5.11 0.78
C LYS A 79 0.32 5.28 -0.54
N GLY A 80 1.56 4.82 -0.60
CA GLY A 80 2.38 4.85 -1.82
C GLY A 80 1.73 4.08 -2.97
N SER A 81 1.17 2.91 -2.69
CA SER A 81 0.45 2.10 -3.68
C SER A 81 -0.75 2.84 -4.27
N VAL A 82 -1.56 3.49 -3.45
CA VAL A 82 -2.70 4.29 -3.93
C VAL A 82 -2.23 5.50 -4.73
N LEU A 83 -1.19 6.19 -4.28
CA LEU A 83 -0.59 7.31 -5.02
C LEU A 83 -0.07 6.87 -6.40
N HIS A 84 0.55 5.69 -6.49
CA HIS A 84 0.98 5.09 -7.76
C HIS A 84 -0.22 4.85 -8.70
N ILE A 85 -1.30 4.26 -8.20
CA ILE A 85 -2.54 4.04 -8.97
C ILE A 85 -3.11 5.37 -9.50
N LEU A 86 -3.06 6.42 -8.70
CA LEU A 86 -3.46 7.77 -9.08
C LEU A 86 -2.44 8.50 -9.98
N LYS A 87 -1.39 7.81 -10.40
CA LYS A 87 -0.28 8.35 -11.23
C LYS A 87 0.52 9.47 -10.56
N LYS A 88 0.45 9.57 -9.24
CA LYS A 88 1.25 10.49 -8.44
C LYS A 88 2.57 9.83 -8.02
N TYR A 89 3.39 9.51 -9.03
CA TYR A 89 4.56 8.66 -8.87
C TYR A 89 5.62 9.25 -7.94
N SER A 90 5.89 10.55 -8.01
CA SER A 90 6.86 11.22 -7.14
C SER A 90 6.45 11.16 -5.67
N GLU A 91 5.15 11.35 -5.39
CA GLU A 91 4.61 11.26 -4.04
C GLU A 91 4.65 9.79 -3.53
N ALA A 92 4.35 8.82 -4.42
CA ALA A 92 4.48 7.40 -4.11
C ALA A 92 5.92 7.03 -3.73
N ILE A 93 6.91 7.48 -4.53
CA ILE A 93 8.34 7.26 -4.27
C ILE A 93 8.74 7.84 -2.92
N PHE A 94 8.24 9.03 -2.57
CA PHE A 94 8.50 9.63 -1.25
C PHE A 94 8.02 8.72 -0.10
N CYS A 95 6.84 8.08 -0.23
CA CYS A 95 6.37 7.11 0.76
C CYS A 95 7.28 5.89 0.86
N TYR A 96 7.72 5.35 -0.28
CA TYR A 96 8.62 4.18 -0.30
C TYR A 96 10.01 4.51 0.24
N ASP A 97 10.52 5.72 -0.03
CA ASP A 97 11.78 6.19 0.54
C ASP A 97 11.70 6.30 2.07
N ALA A 98 10.59 6.77 2.60
CA ALA A 98 10.36 6.80 4.05
C ALA A 98 10.39 5.39 4.65
N VAL A 99 9.81 4.39 3.98
CA VAL A 99 9.93 2.98 4.40
C VAL A 99 11.38 2.52 4.37
N LEU A 100 12.12 2.82 3.29
CA LEU A 100 13.50 2.38 3.09
C LEU A 100 14.48 3.08 4.02
N ASP A 101 14.15 4.25 4.54
CA ASP A 101 14.94 4.93 5.58
C ASP A 101 14.93 4.13 6.90
N HIS A 102 13.83 3.45 7.21
CA HIS A 102 13.68 2.60 8.40
C HIS A 102 14.10 1.15 8.15
N ASP A 103 13.74 0.61 6.98
CA ASP A 103 14.04 -0.77 6.57
C ASP A 103 14.58 -0.81 5.14
N LYS A 104 15.90 -0.66 5.02
CA LYS A 104 16.62 -0.67 3.73
C LYS A 104 16.48 -1.98 2.95
N ARG A 105 16.06 -3.05 3.60
CA ARG A 105 15.90 -4.40 3.03
C ARG A 105 14.46 -4.74 2.69
N ASN A 106 13.54 -3.80 2.81
CA ASN A 106 12.14 -4.02 2.48
C ASN A 106 11.95 -4.27 0.98
N ALA A 107 11.81 -5.54 0.60
CA ALA A 107 11.71 -5.96 -0.79
C ALA A 107 10.47 -5.34 -1.48
N MET A 108 9.36 -5.24 -0.77
CA MET A 108 8.12 -4.66 -1.31
C MET A 108 8.30 -3.17 -1.63
N ALA A 109 8.87 -2.39 -0.72
CA ALA A 109 9.13 -0.96 -0.94
C ALA A 109 10.13 -0.75 -2.10
N LEU A 110 11.16 -1.57 -2.21
CA LEU A 110 12.10 -1.53 -3.32
C LEU A 110 11.41 -1.81 -4.67
N ALA A 111 10.57 -2.83 -4.74
CA ALA A 111 9.87 -3.20 -5.97
C ALA A 111 8.84 -2.13 -6.38
N TYR A 112 8.04 -1.63 -5.45
CA TYR A 112 7.06 -0.58 -5.73
C TYR A 112 7.71 0.75 -6.11
N LYS A 113 8.83 1.10 -5.50
CA LYS A 113 9.64 2.23 -5.95
C LYS A 113 10.11 2.04 -7.38
N GLY A 114 10.60 0.85 -7.72
CA GLY A 114 10.98 0.50 -9.08
C GLY A 114 9.83 0.66 -10.09
N LEU A 115 8.63 0.21 -9.74
CA LEU A 115 7.43 0.38 -10.57
C LEU A 115 7.15 1.87 -10.85
N SER A 116 7.14 2.70 -9.81
CA SER A 116 6.88 4.14 -9.96
C SER A 116 7.96 4.84 -10.80
N ILE A 117 9.22 4.48 -10.61
CA ILE A 117 10.34 5.00 -11.42
C ILE A 117 10.19 4.59 -12.89
N GLY A 118 9.78 3.35 -13.15
CA GLY A 118 9.55 2.84 -14.50
C GLY A 118 8.42 3.59 -15.22
N GLU A 119 7.32 3.86 -14.51
CA GLU A 119 6.19 4.67 -15.03
C GLU A 119 6.60 6.13 -15.33
N MET A 120 7.61 6.64 -14.65
CA MET A 120 8.20 7.95 -14.97
C MET A 120 9.17 7.93 -16.16
N GLY A 121 9.34 6.78 -16.80
CA GLY A 121 10.17 6.60 -18.00
C GLY A 121 11.63 6.24 -17.74
N ASN A 122 12.05 6.05 -16.48
CA ASN A 122 13.41 5.66 -16.14
C ASN A 122 13.55 4.15 -15.93
N MET A 123 13.42 3.40 -17.01
CA MET A 123 13.46 1.94 -16.99
C MET A 123 14.79 1.36 -16.49
N PRO A 124 15.98 1.92 -16.85
CA PRO A 124 17.25 1.42 -16.30
C PRO A 124 17.32 1.51 -14.78
N SER A 125 16.82 2.60 -14.18
CA SER A 125 16.76 2.74 -12.73
C SER A 125 15.74 1.78 -12.11
N ALA A 126 14.58 1.61 -12.72
CA ALA A 126 13.57 0.64 -12.29
C ALA A 126 14.16 -0.77 -12.18
N ILE A 127 14.91 -1.21 -13.19
CA ILE A 127 15.59 -2.52 -13.20
C ILE A 127 16.54 -2.66 -12.01
N LYS A 128 17.29 -1.62 -11.66
CA LYS A 128 18.17 -1.66 -10.47
C LYS A 128 17.39 -1.94 -9.19
N TYR A 129 16.20 -1.31 -9.01
CA TYR A 129 15.37 -1.51 -7.84
C TYR A 129 14.73 -2.89 -7.82
N PHE A 130 14.28 -3.44 -8.95
CA PHE A 130 13.79 -4.81 -9.02
C PHE A 130 14.88 -5.83 -8.67
N LYS A 131 16.09 -5.63 -9.15
CA LYS A 131 17.25 -6.48 -8.78
C LYS A 131 17.59 -6.38 -7.30
N LYS A 132 17.50 -5.17 -6.71
CA LYS A 132 17.68 -5.00 -5.25
C LYS A 132 16.61 -5.75 -4.47
N ALA A 133 15.33 -5.63 -4.88
CA ALA A 133 14.23 -6.35 -4.25
C ALA A 133 14.47 -7.86 -4.26
N LEU A 134 14.89 -8.43 -5.40
CA LEU A 134 15.18 -9.86 -5.53
C LEU A 134 16.40 -10.32 -4.75
N ARG A 135 17.34 -9.44 -4.45
CA ARG A 135 18.45 -9.75 -3.53
C ARG A 135 17.98 -9.86 -2.08
N MET A 136 16.89 -9.16 -1.72
CA MET A 136 16.31 -9.23 -0.38
C MET A 136 15.34 -10.40 -0.24
N ASP A 137 14.57 -10.66 -1.28
CA ASP A 137 13.61 -11.76 -1.38
C ASP A 137 13.64 -12.34 -2.81
N GLN A 138 14.27 -13.49 -2.98
CA GLN A 138 14.47 -14.13 -4.29
C GLN A 138 13.16 -14.62 -4.91
N ASP A 139 12.20 -14.96 -4.08
CA ASP A 139 10.91 -15.53 -4.48
C ASP A 139 9.80 -14.48 -4.61
N TYR A 140 10.16 -13.18 -4.57
CA TYR A 140 9.20 -12.11 -4.70
C TYR A 140 8.69 -11.97 -6.14
N ASP A 141 7.58 -12.63 -6.43
CA ASP A 141 6.96 -12.73 -7.76
C ASP A 141 6.82 -11.39 -8.48
N LEU A 142 6.32 -10.36 -7.79
CA LEU A 142 6.13 -9.04 -8.38
C LEU A 142 7.45 -8.48 -8.93
N ALA A 143 8.53 -8.61 -8.18
CA ALA A 143 9.85 -8.13 -8.62
C ALA A 143 10.40 -8.95 -9.79
N GLN A 144 10.17 -10.27 -9.81
CA GLN A 144 10.57 -11.13 -10.92
C GLN A 144 9.86 -10.76 -12.21
N ILE A 145 8.53 -10.66 -12.17
CA ILE A 145 7.68 -10.29 -13.31
C ILE A 145 8.04 -8.88 -13.81
N SER A 146 8.18 -7.93 -12.90
CA SER A 146 8.51 -6.54 -13.22
C SER A 146 9.88 -6.40 -13.86
N LEU A 147 10.88 -7.15 -13.37
CA LEU A 147 12.21 -7.17 -13.96
C LEU A 147 12.20 -7.72 -15.39
N LEU A 148 11.49 -8.83 -15.62
CA LEU A 148 11.38 -9.42 -16.95
C LEU A 148 10.67 -8.47 -17.91
N THR A 149 9.57 -7.87 -17.49
CA THR A 149 8.79 -6.90 -18.28
C THR A 149 9.66 -5.68 -18.64
N ALA A 150 10.39 -5.12 -17.68
CA ALA A 150 11.25 -3.97 -17.88
C ALA A 150 12.39 -4.26 -18.88
N LYS A 151 13.01 -5.42 -18.78
CA LYS A 151 14.04 -5.86 -19.75
C LYS A 151 13.49 -5.99 -21.16
N ASN A 152 12.28 -6.54 -21.30
CA ASN A 152 11.63 -6.69 -22.61
C ASN A 152 11.29 -5.32 -23.23
N ILE A 153 10.81 -4.37 -22.44
CA ILE A 153 10.55 -3.00 -22.88
C ILE A 153 11.83 -2.36 -23.41
N LEU A 154 12.95 -2.46 -22.68
CA LEU A 154 14.22 -1.89 -23.13
C LEU A 154 14.74 -2.52 -24.41
N LYS A 155 14.57 -3.83 -24.62
CA LYS A 155 14.97 -4.49 -25.87
C LYS A 155 14.19 -4.00 -27.08
N ASN A 156 12.91 -3.68 -26.89
CA ASN A 156 12.02 -3.25 -27.99
C ASN A 156 12.23 -1.78 -28.37
N VAL A 157 12.86 -0.98 -27.53
CA VAL A 157 13.14 0.45 -27.76
C VAL A 157 14.54 0.67 -28.36
N SER A 158 15.43 -0.29 -28.17
CA SER A 158 16.79 -0.30 -28.76
C SER A 158 16.79 -1.11 -30.05
#